data_35e0d8c0fe564f5dbec430f8686b0642
#
_entry.id   35e0d8c0fe564f5dbec430f8686b0642
#
_cell.length_a   1.000
_cell.length_b   1.000
_cell.length_c   1.000
_cell.angle_alpha   90.00
_cell.angle_beta   90.00
_cell.angle_gamma   90.00
#
_symmetry.space_group_name_H-M   'P 1'
#
loop_
_entity.id
_entity.type
_entity.pdbx_description
1 polymer ?
#
loop_
_entity_poly.entity_id
_entity_poly.type
_entity_poly.pdbx_seq_one_letter_code
_entity_poly.pdbx_strand_id
1 'polypeptide(L)'
;MNSHALGNLHSLHLAQVIDNVDPDNRGRIRVRLQASPMEVWASVVAPSAGQGYGASFVPRLDEIVVLAFITQDLPLILGSIWVGGGSVPEDADPQEDHYVIRTPSGSVLEFDDADGPKIEMRTRSGHRICINESDSEIKVELGTQSVTLSSGEISVRSSGPVNIDAATVNVSAGMVQVDAGMSRFSGVVQADTIIATSVVGTTYTPGAGNIW
;
A
#
# COMPACT_ATOMS: atom_id res chain seq x y z
N MET A 1 21.87 -35.82 34.31
CA MET A 1 21.37 -34.91 33.28
C MET A 1 22.55 -34.34 32.52
N ASN A 2 22.65 -34.62 31.21
CA ASN A 2 23.82 -34.24 30.42
C ASN A 2 23.86 -32.74 30.22
N SER A 3 24.70 -32.02 30.94
CA SER A 3 24.99 -30.60 30.79
C SER A 3 25.59 -30.19 29.42
N HIS A 4 25.96 -31.18 28.60
CA HIS A 4 26.53 -30.98 27.28
C HIS A 4 25.50 -30.83 26.15
N ALA A 5 24.21 -31.14 26.38
CA ALA A 5 23.18 -30.97 25.37
C ALA A 5 22.61 -29.55 25.32
N LEU A 6 22.86 -28.75 26.35
CA LEU A 6 22.37 -27.36 26.46
C LEU A 6 23.48 -26.36 26.15
N GLY A 7 24.44 -26.64 25.32
CA GLY A 7 25.51 -25.72 24.94
C GLY A 7 25.24 -24.27 25.34
N ASN A 8 26.10 -23.41 25.33
CA ASN A 8 26.01 -22.05 25.86
C ASN A 8 24.70 -21.31 25.38
N LEU A 9 23.54 -21.51 26.05
CA LEU A 9 22.26 -20.88 25.72
C LEU A 9 22.31 -19.34 25.81
N HIS A 10 23.40 -18.78 26.33
CA HIS A 10 23.63 -17.33 26.35
C HIS A 10 24.21 -16.78 25.04
N SER A 11 24.33 -17.61 24.00
CA SER A 11 24.76 -17.22 22.66
C SER A 11 23.56 -17.08 21.70
N LEU A 12 23.77 -16.38 20.60
CA LEU A 12 22.83 -16.34 19.49
C LEU A 12 22.83 -17.67 18.74
N HIS A 13 21.68 -18.12 18.32
CA HIS A 13 21.50 -19.36 17.59
C HIS A 13 20.75 -19.12 16.28
N LEU A 14 21.07 -19.89 15.25
CA LEU A 14 20.25 -19.98 14.06
C LEU A 14 19.19 -21.07 14.26
N ALA A 15 17.96 -20.77 13.87
CA ALA A 15 16.85 -21.71 13.97
C ALA A 15 15.97 -21.61 12.72
N GLN A 16 15.33 -22.70 12.37
CA GLN A 16 14.34 -22.77 11.30
C GLN A 16 12.93 -22.69 11.87
N VAL A 17 12.08 -21.90 11.27
CA VAL A 17 10.64 -21.85 11.63
C VAL A 17 9.96 -23.13 11.17
N ILE A 18 9.30 -23.82 12.13
CA ILE A 18 8.60 -25.08 11.86
C ILE A 18 7.11 -25.00 12.13
N ASP A 19 6.64 -23.97 12.86
CA ASP A 19 5.23 -23.68 13.08
C ASP A 19 5.08 -22.19 13.43
N ASN A 20 4.15 -21.50 12.83
CA ASN A 20 3.87 -20.08 13.09
C ASN A 20 2.42 -19.83 13.57
N VAL A 21 1.71 -20.89 13.98
CA VAL A 21 0.38 -20.82 14.58
C VAL A 21 0.48 -21.21 16.05
N ASP A 22 0.52 -20.20 16.93
CA ASP A 22 0.62 -20.43 18.38
C ASP A 22 -0.71 -20.98 18.94
N PRO A 23 -0.74 -22.20 19.49
CA PRO A 23 -1.95 -22.78 20.04
C PRO A 23 -2.51 -22.01 21.24
N ASP A 24 -1.67 -21.26 21.96
CA ASP A 24 -2.07 -20.43 23.09
C ASP A 24 -2.44 -19.00 22.69
N ASN A 25 -2.38 -18.69 21.39
CA ASN A 25 -2.67 -17.35 20.81
C ASN A 25 -1.85 -16.20 21.45
N ARG A 26 -0.57 -16.47 21.77
CA ARG A 26 0.37 -15.49 22.34
C ARG A 26 1.27 -14.83 21.29
N GLY A 27 1.09 -15.15 20.00
CA GLY A 27 1.91 -14.64 18.91
C GLY A 27 3.34 -15.18 18.87
N ARG A 28 3.59 -16.37 19.47
CA ARG A 28 4.87 -17.06 19.40
C ARG A 28 4.97 -17.89 18.12
N ILE A 29 6.16 -18.22 17.72
CA ILE A 29 6.45 -19.19 16.66
C ILE A 29 7.32 -20.31 17.18
N ARG A 30 7.12 -21.50 16.64
CA ARG A 30 7.93 -22.69 16.98
C ARG A 30 9.09 -22.79 16.02
N VAL A 31 10.27 -22.90 16.57
CA VAL A 31 11.51 -22.98 15.80
C VAL A 31 12.33 -24.19 16.23
N ARG A 32 13.09 -24.75 15.30
CA ARG A 32 14.07 -25.80 15.52
C ARG A 32 15.47 -25.23 15.38
N LEU A 33 16.32 -25.40 16.38
CA LEU A 33 17.70 -24.95 16.34
C LEU A 33 18.46 -25.74 15.27
N GLN A 34 19.33 -25.06 14.50
CA GLN A 34 20.16 -25.74 13.48
C GLN A 34 21.26 -26.59 14.11
N ALA A 35 21.80 -26.16 15.26
CA ALA A 35 22.89 -26.83 15.92
C ALA A 35 22.44 -28.02 16.83
N SER A 36 21.15 -28.21 17.02
CA SER A 36 20.59 -29.28 17.87
C SER A 36 19.16 -29.61 17.49
N PRO A 37 18.63 -30.79 17.84
CA PRO A 37 17.24 -31.15 17.57
C PRO A 37 16.23 -30.46 18.51
N MET A 38 16.66 -29.43 19.25
CA MET A 38 15.80 -28.71 20.18
C MET A 38 14.77 -27.87 19.42
N GLU A 39 13.51 -27.96 19.84
CA GLU A 39 12.40 -27.16 19.36
C GLU A 39 11.83 -26.34 20.51
N VAL A 40 11.58 -25.05 20.25
CA VAL A 40 11.05 -24.11 21.26
C VAL A 40 10.02 -23.16 20.65
N TRP A 41 9.07 -22.75 21.48
CA TRP A 41 8.16 -21.63 21.18
C TRP A 41 8.84 -20.33 21.61
N ALA A 42 9.08 -19.43 20.67
CA ALA A 42 9.77 -18.16 20.89
C ALA A 42 8.90 -16.97 20.50
N SER A 43 9.01 -15.89 21.27
CA SER A 43 8.35 -14.63 20.95
C SER A 43 9.14 -13.85 19.89
N VAL A 44 8.46 -13.22 18.95
CA VAL A 44 9.08 -12.37 17.94
C VAL A 44 9.27 -10.96 18.49
N VAL A 45 10.48 -10.43 18.43
CA VAL A 45 10.76 -9.03 18.74
C VAL A 45 10.18 -8.16 17.63
N ALA A 46 9.39 -7.17 17.98
CA ALA A 46 8.77 -6.24 17.06
C ALA A 46 9.22 -4.80 17.38
N PRO A 47 9.29 -3.88 16.39
CA PRO A 47 9.60 -2.47 16.63
C PRO A 47 8.62 -1.79 17.59
N SER A 48 7.36 -2.24 17.62
CA SER A 48 6.33 -1.81 18.56
C SER A 48 5.35 -2.95 18.78
N ALA A 49 5.03 -3.24 20.04
CA ALA A 49 4.08 -4.28 20.44
C ALA A 49 3.31 -3.82 21.68
N GLY A 50 2.04 -3.49 21.51
CA GLY A 50 1.13 -3.11 22.58
C GLY A 50 -0.17 -3.91 22.52
N GLN A 51 -1.08 -3.66 23.47
CA GLN A 51 -2.36 -4.34 23.50
C GLN A 51 -3.24 -3.88 22.33
N GLY A 52 -3.33 -4.73 21.29
CA GLY A 52 -4.15 -4.47 20.09
C GLY A 52 -3.51 -3.54 19.07
N TYR A 53 -2.23 -3.17 19.20
CA TYR A 53 -1.50 -2.37 18.22
C TYR A 53 -0.02 -2.75 18.15
N GLY A 54 0.63 -2.42 17.03
CA GLY A 54 2.05 -2.65 16.80
C GLY A 54 2.39 -2.97 15.36
N ALA A 55 3.67 -3.25 15.09
CA ALA A 55 4.13 -3.71 13.79
C ALA A 55 4.33 -5.22 13.83
N SER A 56 3.61 -5.95 12.99
CA SER A 56 3.63 -7.42 12.98
C SER A 56 4.21 -7.94 11.67
N PHE A 57 5.44 -8.45 11.73
CA PHE A 57 6.14 -9.17 10.66
C PHE A 57 6.50 -10.55 11.18
N VAL A 58 5.60 -11.50 11.01
CA VAL A 58 5.78 -12.86 11.53
C VAL A 58 6.57 -13.68 10.52
N PRO A 59 7.72 -14.27 10.90
CA PRO A 59 8.47 -15.18 10.05
C PRO A 59 7.62 -16.36 9.57
N ARG A 60 7.84 -16.78 8.33
CA ARG A 60 7.08 -17.87 7.72
C ARG A 60 7.76 -19.21 7.95
N LEU A 61 7.03 -20.28 7.67
CA LEU A 61 7.57 -21.63 7.68
C LEU A 61 8.81 -21.72 6.79
N ASP A 62 9.79 -22.44 7.24
CA ASP A 62 11.10 -22.67 6.61
C ASP A 62 12.06 -21.46 6.62
N GLU A 63 11.65 -20.29 7.05
CA GLU A 63 12.57 -19.15 7.21
C GLU A 63 13.61 -19.43 8.32
N ILE A 64 14.81 -18.91 8.11
CA ILE A 64 15.89 -18.97 9.10
C ILE A 64 15.88 -17.69 9.93
N VAL A 65 15.85 -17.86 11.24
CA VAL A 65 15.75 -16.77 12.22
C VAL A 65 16.94 -16.79 13.17
N VAL A 66 17.25 -15.63 13.72
CA VAL A 66 18.22 -15.47 14.80
C VAL A 66 17.47 -15.57 16.12
N LEU A 67 17.81 -16.57 16.91
CA LEU A 67 17.21 -16.86 18.22
C LEU A 67 18.18 -16.47 19.34
N ALA A 68 17.67 -15.77 20.35
CA ALA A 68 18.37 -15.44 21.58
C ALA A 68 17.60 -16.01 22.78
N PHE A 69 18.31 -16.44 23.82
CA PHE A 69 17.72 -16.82 25.09
C PHE A 69 18.05 -15.74 26.14
N ILE A 70 17.05 -15.02 26.61
CA ILE A 70 17.22 -14.06 27.73
C ILE A 70 17.40 -14.84 29.04
N THR A 71 16.59 -15.88 29.20
CA THR A 71 16.72 -16.94 30.23
C THR A 71 16.51 -18.28 29.55
N GLN A 72 16.74 -19.39 30.24
CA GLN A 72 16.52 -20.73 29.68
C GLN A 72 15.09 -20.94 29.18
N ASP A 73 14.11 -20.24 29.77
CA ASP A 73 12.68 -20.38 29.49
C ASP A 73 12.12 -19.22 28.65
N LEU A 74 12.96 -18.25 28.24
CA LEU A 74 12.53 -17.07 27.49
C LEU A 74 13.33 -16.92 26.18
N PRO A 75 13.01 -17.72 25.16
CA PRO A 75 13.58 -17.55 23.81
C PRO A 75 12.88 -16.40 23.07
N LEU A 76 13.69 -15.58 22.38
CA LEU A 76 13.25 -14.48 21.55
C LEU A 76 13.81 -14.60 20.14
N ILE A 77 13.01 -14.33 19.13
CA ILE A 77 13.44 -14.20 17.74
C ILE A 77 13.74 -12.73 17.49
N LEU A 78 14.98 -12.44 17.14
CA LEU A 78 15.45 -11.07 16.85
C LEU A 78 15.15 -10.63 15.42
N GLY A 79 14.98 -11.57 14.49
CA GLY A 79 14.64 -11.32 13.09
C GLY A 79 14.96 -12.53 12.22
N SER A 80 14.62 -12.42 10.92
CA SER A 80 14.98 -13.39 9.89
C SER A 80 16.27 -12.99 9.18
N ILE A 81 16.93 -13.95 8.55
CA ILE A 81 18.08 -13.71 7.67
C ILE A 81 17.80 -14.31 6.30
N TRP A 82 18.25 -13.62 5.26
CA TRP A 82 18.23 -14.16 3.91
C TRP A 82 19.31 -15.24 3.76
N VAL A 83 18.93 -16.39 3.25
CA VAL A 83 19.84 -17.54 3.08
C VAL A 83 19.88 -17.92 1.60
N GLY A 84 21.08 -17.90 1.04
CA GLY A 84 21.33 -18.24 -0.37
C GLY A 84 21.33 -17.03 -1.32
N GLY A 85 21.87 -17.23 -2.52
CA GLY A 85 21.90 -16.19 -3.56
C GLY A 85 20.50 -15.90 -4.10
N GLY A 86 20.18 -14.61 -4.31
CA GLY A 86 18.87 -14.18 -4.84
C GLY A 86 17.72 -14.24 -3.84
N SER A 87 18.00 -14.31 -2.54
CA SER A 87 16.97 -14.30 -1.50
C SER A 87 16.52 -12.89 -1.11
N VAL A 88 17.33 -11.87 -1.39
CA VAL A 88 16.99 -10.47 -1.20
C VAL A 88 15.96 -10.07 -2.27
N PRO A 89 14.94 -9.25 -1.94
CA PRO A 89 13.98 -8.77 -2.93
C PRO A 89 14.66 -8.05 -4.09
N GLU A 90 14.29 -8.37 -5.33
CA GLU A 90 14.83 -7.73 -6.54
C GLU A 90 14.60 -6.21 -6.56
N ASP A 91 13.51 -5.76 -5.95
CA ASP A 91 13.16 -4.33 -5.83
C ASP A 91 14.12 -3.56 -4.90
N ALA A 92 14.98 -4.25 -4.15
CA ALA A 92 15.94 -3.65 -3.22
C ALA A 92 17.36 -3.56 -3.82
N ASP A 93 17.50 -3.35 -5.12
CA ASP A 93 18.79 -3.20 -5.81
C ASP A 93 18.87 -1.85 -6.56
N PRO A 94 19.85 -0.97 -6.28
CA PRO A 94 20.92 -1.09 -5.25
C PRO A 94 20.38 -0.92 -3.81
N GLN A 95 20.88 -1.74 -2.88
CA GLN A 95 20.34 -1.81 -1.51
C GLN A 95 20.50 -0.52 -0.69
N GLU A 96 21.47 0.32 -1.01
CA GLU A 96 21.72 1.56 -0.26
C GLU A 96 20.73 2.67 -0.58
N ASP A 97 20.10 2.62 -1.78
CA ASP A 97 19.18 3.66 -2.26
C ASP A 97 17.71 3.19 -2.24
N HIS A 98 17.46 1.89 -1.98
CA HIS A 98 16.12 1.30 -1.98
C HIS A 98 15.74 0.74 -0.60
N TYR A 99 14.66 1.25 -0.03
CA TYR A 99 14.06 0.73 1.19
C TYR A 99 12.74 0.05 0.84
N VAL A 100 12.69 -1.28 0.98
CA VAL A 100 11.61 -2.09 0.42
C VAL A 100 10.96 -2.97 1.48
N ILE A 101 9.63 -2.96 1.52
CA ILE A 101 8.81 -3.98 2.16
C ILE A 101 8.09 -4.75 1.06
N ARG A 102 8.47 -6.00 0.83
CA ARG A 102 7.84 -6.89 -0.16
C ARG A 102 7.16 -8.06 0.52
N THR A 103 5.89 -8.25 0.21
CA THR A 103 5.14 -9.41 0.69
C THR A 103 5.38 -10.63 -0.19
N PRO A 104 5.19 -11.86 0.32
CA PRO A 104 5.34 -13.07 -0.49
C PRO A 104 4.41 -13.16 -1.68
N SER A 105 3.25 -12.47 -1.62
CA SER A 105 2.30 -12.38 -2.75
C SER A 105 2.70 -11.36 -3.80
N GLY A 106 3.79 -10.59 -3.59
CA GLY A 106 4.34 -9.63 -4.53
C GLY A 106 3.76 -8.21 -4.40
N SER A 107 3.12 -7.87 -3.28
CA SER A 107 2.81 -6.47 -2.97
C SER A 107 4.05 -5.79 -2.40
N VAL A 108 4.30 -4.54 -2.78
CA VAL A 108 5.51 -3.78 -2.46
C VAL A 108 5.17 -2.40 -1.92
N LEU A 109 5.89 -1.98 -0.90
CA LEU A 109 6.07 -0.59 -0.49
C LEU A 109 7.55 -0.27 -0.65
N GLU A 110 7.87 0.74 -1.43
CA GLU A 110 9.23 1.11 -1.82
C GLU A 110 9.46 2.60 -1.62
N PHE A 111 10.64 2.92 -1.06
CA PHE A 111 11.23 4.24 -1.10
C PHE A 111 12.48 4.12 -1.96
N ASP A 112 12.58 4.90 -3.01
CA ASP A 112 13.64 4.85 -3.99
C ASP A 112 14.30 6.23 -4.07
N ASP A 113 15.56 6.30 -3.70
CA ASP A 113 16.37 7.52 -3.71
C ASP A 113 17.41 7.53 -4.85
N ALA A 114 17.45 6.48 -5.68
CA ALA A 114 18.48 6.31 -6.72
C ALA A 114 18.37 7.36 -7.83
N ASP A 115 17.16 7.58 -8.37
CA ASP A 115 16.90 8.47 -9.51
C ASP A 115 16.00 9.67 -9.15
N GLY A 116 16.09 10.13 -7.91
CA GLY A 116 15.24 11.15 -7.32
C GLY A 116 14.16 10.54 -6.43
N PRO A 117 13.84 11.21 -5.33
CA PRO A 117 12.99 10.63 -4.30
C PRO A 117 11.63 10.19 -4.83
N LYS A 118 11.31 8.92 -4.64
CA LYS A 118 10.05 8.31 -5.05
C LYS A 118 9.51 7.41 -3.95
N ILE A 119 8.22 7.49 -3.70
CA ILE A 119 7.50 6.57 -2.81
C ILE A 119 6.48 5.83 -3.66
N GLU A 120 6.54 4.51 -3.64
CA GLU A 120 5.64 3.66 -4.42
C GLU A 120 5.00 2.57 -3.58
N MET A 121 3.68 2.43 -3.72
CA MET A 121 2.95 1.25 -3.27
C MET A 121 2.36 0.56 -4.49
N ARG A 122 2.63 -0.74 -4.65
CA ARG A 122 2.06 -1.52 -5.75
C ARG A 122 1.61 -2.90 -5.31
N THR A 123 0.58 -3.40 -5.93
CA THR A 123 0.13 -4.78 -5.76
C THR A 123 0.67 -5.63 -6.89
N ARG A 124 0.65 -6.96 -6.72
CA ARG A 124 1.01 -7.91 -7.78
C ARG A 124 0.23 -7.73 -9.07
N SER A 125 -1.03 -7.29 -8.99
CA SER A 125 -1.91 -7.04 -10.14
C SER A 125 -1.64 -5.72 -10.86
N GLY A 126 -0.66 -4.92 -10.39
CA GLY A 126 -0.27 -3.65 -11.02
C GLY A 126 -1.09 -2.44 -10.55
N HIS A 127 -1.92 -2.56 -9.51
CA HIS A 127 -2.50 -1.39 -8.88
C HIS A 127 -1.39 -0.61 -8.19
N ARG A 128 -1.34 0.70 -8.40
CA ARG A 128 -0.19 1.53 -8.02
C ARG A 128 -0.60 2.87 -7.44
N ILE A 129 0.11 3.28 -6.41
CA ILE A 129 0.14 4.65 -5.90
C ILE A 129 1.60 5.09 -5.91
N CYS A 130 1.90 6.20 -6.56
CA CYS A 130 3.26 6.71 -6.70
C CYS A 130 3.29 8.20 -6.38
N ILE A 131 4.27 8.61 -5.59
CA ILE A 131 4.66 10.00 -5.39
C ILE A 131 6.06 10.10 -5.97
N ASN A 132 6.25 10.91 -7.01
CA ASN A 132 7.52 11.10 -7.69
C ASN A 132 7.90 12.58 -7.63
N GLU A 133 8.99 12.87 -6.94
CA GLU A 133 9.46 14.24 -6.76
C GLU A 133 10.10 14.78 -8.04
N SER A 134 10.85 13.94 -8.77
CA SER A 134 11.51 14.35 -10.04
C SER A 134 10.50 14.80 -11.09
N ASP A 135 9.37 14.11 -11.20
CA ASP A 135 8.30 14.46 -12.12
C ASP A 135 7.30 15.46 -11.51
N SER A 136 7.45 15.78 -10.21
CA SER A 136 6.48 16.59 -9.44
C SER A 136 5.05 16.04 -9.60
N GLU A 137 4.90 14.71 -9.47
CA GLU A 137 3.66 14.01 -9.75
C GLU A 137 3.23 13.10 -8.58
N ILE A 138 1.93 13.09 -8.30
CA ILE A 138 1.26 12.06 -7.48
C ILE A 138 0.28 11.32 -8.38
N LYS A 139 0.39 10.00 -8.45
CA LYS A 139 -0.41 9.18 -9.36
C LYS A 139 -1.02 7.97 -8.66
N VAL A 140 -2.31 7.73 -8.94
CA VAL A 140 -3.03 6.52 -8.55
C VAL A 140 -3.49 5.81 -9.81
N GLU A 141 -3.17 4.53 -9.95
CA GLU A 141 -3.45 3.73 -11.15
C GLU A 141 -4.16 2.43 -10.82
N LEU A 142 -5.16 2.12 -11.63
CA LEU A 142 -5.89 0.86 -11.61
C LEU A 142 -6.17 0.41 -13.05
N GLY A 143 -5.27 -0.33 -13.65
CA GLY A 143 -5.37 -0.71 -15.06
C GLY A 143 -5.36 0.50 -15.98
N THR A 144 -6.45 0.75 -16.71
CA THR A 144 -6.61 1.91 -17.61
C THR A 144 -7.14 3.16 -16.92
N GLN A 145 -7.46 3.09 -15.63
CA GLN A 145 -7.98 4.20 -14.84
C GLN A 145 -6.86 4.88 -14.07
N SER A 146 -6.87 6.20 -14.01
CA SER A 146 -5.87 6.95 -13.25
C SER A 146 -6.40 8.28 -12.72
N VAL A 147 -5.80 8.68 -11.59
CA VAL A 147 -5.86 10.04 -11.07
C VAL A 147 -4.43 10.53 -10.97
N THR A 148 -4.14 11.65 -11.63
CA THR A 148 -2.81 12.27 -11.65
C THR A 148 -2.90 13.69 -11.15
N LEU A 149 -2.05 14.05 -10.20
CA LEU A 149 -1.83 15.40 -9.73
C LEU A 149 -0.42 15.80 -10.14
N SER A 150 -0.29 16.86 -10.93
CA SER A 150 1.00 17.44 -11.30
C SER A 150 1.02 18.94 -11.03
N SER A 151 2.16 19.59 -11.25
CA SER A 151 2.29 21.03 -11.04
C SER A 151 1.38 21.88 -11.96
N GLY A 152 0.93 21.33 -13.09
CA GLY A 152 0.15 22.04 -14.10
C GLY A 152 -1.30 21.58 -14.22
N GLU A 153 -1.65 20.37 -13.77
CA GLU A 153 -3.00 19.84 -13.96
C GLU A 153 -3.38 18.78 -12.90
N ILE A 154 -4.67 18.61 -12.73
CA ILE A 154 -5.28 17.43 -12.11
C ILE A 154 -6.05 16.69 -13.19
N SER A 155 -5.65 15.46 -13.48
CA SER A 155 -6.26 14.63 -14.52
C SER A 155 -6.95 13.41 -13.90
N VAL A 156 -8.19 13.17 -14.29
CA VAL A 156 -8.94 11.95 -13.95
C VAL A 156 -9.28 11.25 -15.25
N ARG A 157 -8.79 10.02 -15.44
CA ARG A 157 -9.05 9.21 -16.62
C ARG A 157 -9.74 7.92 -16.24
N SER A 158 -10.83 7.60 -16.92
CA SER A 158 -11.57 6.36 -16.73
C SER A 158 -12.07 5.83 -18.06
N SER A 159 -11.93 4.53 -18.28
CA SER A 159 -12.57 3.83 -19.41
C SER A 159 -14.03 3.45 -19.11
N GLY A 160 -14.48 3.64 -17.87
CA GLY A 160 -15.83 3.39 -17.40
C GLY A 160 -16.49 4.67 -16.88
N PRO A 161 -17.69 4.56 -16.28
CA PRO A 161 -18.37 5.69 -15.66
C PRO A 161 -17.55 6.33 -14.52
N VAL A 162 -17.58 7.65 -14.42
CA VAL A 162 -17.16 8.39 -13.23
C VAL A 162 -18.41 8.89 -12.54
N ASN A 163 -18.68 8.45 -11.31
CA ASN A 163 -19.84 8.83 -10.51
C ASN A 163 -19.40 9.78 -9.40
N ILE A 164 -20.10 10.91 -9.28
CA ILE A 164 -19.94 11.86 -8.17
C ILE A 164 -21.28 11.94 -7.46
N ASP A 165 -21.36 11.41 -6.25
CA ASP A 165 -22.56 11.44 -5.41
C ASP A 165 -22.28 12.32 -4.19
N ALA A 166 -22.92 13.48 -4.14
CA ALA A 166 -22.71 14.48 -3.11
C ALA A 166 -23.96 15.32 -2.89
N ALA A 167 -24.15 15.81 -1.67
CA ALA A 167 -25.22 16.78 -1.37
C ALA A 167 -25.08 18.08 -2.17
N THR A 168 -23.83 18.50 -2.45
CA THR A 168 -23.52 19.70 -3.24
C THR A 168 -22.20 19.52 -3.96
N VAL A 169 -22.13 19.92 -5.22
CA VAL A 169 -20.89 20.02 -6.02
C VAL A 169 -20.73 21.48 -6.44
N ASN A 170 -19.63 22.10 -6.00
CA ASN A 170 -19.27 23.47 -6.39
C ASN A 170 -18.09 23.42 -7.37
N VAL A 171 -18.26 24.05 -8.53
CA VAL A 171 -17.21 24.23 -9.54
C VAL A 171 -17.01 25.72 -9.75
N SER A 172 -15.81 26.23 -9.43
CA SER A 172 -15.43 27.63 -9.65
C SER A 172 -14.24 27.67 -10.61
N ALA A 173 -14.45 28.14 -11.82
CA ALA A 173 -13.45 28.18 -12.88
C ALA A 173 -13.71 29.34 -13.81
N GLY A 174 -12.67 29.85 -14.49
CA GLY A 174 -12.83 30.83 -15.57
C GLY A 174 -13.58 30.27 -16.77
N MET A 175 -13.52 28.94 -17.00
CA MET A 175 -14.26 28.24 -18.04
C MET A 175 -14.55 26.81 -17.60
N VAL A 176 -15.75 26.32 -17.86
CA VAL A 176 -16.11 24.90 -17.75
C VAL A 176 -16.48 24.42 -19.14
N GLN A 177 -15.79 23.44 -19.65
CA GLN A 177 -16.09 22.79 -20.93
C GLN A 177 -16.64 21.40 -20.69
N VAL A 178 -17.79 21.10 -21.30
CA VAL A 178 -18.40 19.77 -21.28
C VAL A 178 -18.54 19.31 -22.73
N ASP A 179 -17.74 18.32 -23.11
CA ASP A 179 -17.82 17.67 -24.43
C ASP A 179 -18.50 16.32 -24.27
N ALA A 180 -19.79 16.30 -24.54
CA ALA A 180 -20.64 15.12 -24.34
C ALA A 180 -21.74 15.06 -25.41
N GLY A 181 -22.06 13.86 -25.89
CA GLY A 181 -23.18 13.66 -26.81
C GLY A 181 -24.55 14.01 -26.21
N MET A 182 -24.68 13.96 -24.88
CA MET A 182 -25.86 14.39 -24.14
C MET A 182 -25.48 14.88 -22.74
N SER A 183 -25.98 16.03 -22.34
CA SER A 183 -25.95 16.50 -20.95
C SER A 183 -27.39 16.59 -20.43
N ARG A 184 -27.69 15.99 -19.29
CA ARG A 184 -29.01 15.97 -18.68
C ARG A 184 -29.01 16.68 -17.33
N PHE A 185 -29.89 17.64 -17.16
CA PHE A 185 -30.16 18.35 -15.90
C PHE A 185 -31.60 18.05 -15.48
N SER A 186 -31.81 17.57 -14.26
CA SER A 186 -33.15 17.23 -13.73
C SER A 186 -33.83 18.36 -12.94
N GLY A 187 -33.12 19.48 -12.77
CA GLY A 187 -33.58 20.63 -12.02
C GLY A 187 -33.58 21.90 -12.85
N VAL A 188 -33.31 23.04 -12.20
CA VAL A 188 -33.24 24.35 -12.83
C VAL A 188 -31.84 24.63 -13.28
N VAL A 189 -31.66 25.10 -14.53
CA VAL A 189 -30.41 25.66 -15.02
C VAL A 189 -30.54 27.18 -15.02
N GLN A 190 -29.74 27.86 -14.23
CA GLN A 190 -29.66 29.31 -14.19
C GLN A 190 -28.38 29.75 -14.90
N ALA A 191 -28.48 30.63 -15.87
CA ALA A 191 -27.36 31.21 -16.58
C ALA A 191 -27.70 32.66 -16.98
N ASP A 192 -26.69 33.52 -17.06
CA ASP A 192 -26.85 34.90 -17.53
C ASP A 192 -27.17 34.93 -19.03
N THR A 193 -26.56 34.02 -19.79
CA THR A 193 -26.76 33.88 -21.22
C THR A 193 -26.74 32.42 -21.63
N ILE A 194 -27.64 32.02 -22.52
CA ILE A 194 -27.62 30.69 -23.16
C ILE A 194 -27.58 30.92 -24.67
N ILE A 195 -26.57 30.35 -25.33
CA ILE A 195 -26.44 30.33 -26.79
C ILE A 195 -26.68 28.87 -27.22
N ALA A 196 -27.75 28.66 -28.00
CA ALA A 196 -28.12 27.34 -28.48
C ALA A 196 -28.57 27.43 -29.95
N THR A 197 -28.26 26.40 -30.73
CA THR A 197 -28.68 26.26 -32.12
C THR A 197 -30.19 26.00 -32.20
N SER A 198 -30.74 25.26 -31.24
CA SER A 198 -32.17 24.93 -31.16
C SER A 198 -32.56 24.76 -29.70
N VAL A 199 -33.75 25.25 -29.37
CA VAL A 199 -34.40 25.06 -28.07
C VAL A 199 -35.78 24.46 -28.29
N VAL A 200 -36.06 23.29 -27.71
CA VAL A 200 -37.37 22.64 -27.73
C VAL A 200 -37.93 22.65 -26.31
N GLY A 201 -39.00 23.37 -26.09
CA GLY A 201 -39.64 23.45 -24.80
C GLY A 201 -41.16 23.25 -24.93
N THR A 202 -41.83 22.70 -23.90
CA THR A 202 -43.29 22.58 -23.85
C THR A 202 -43.92 23.92 -23.50
N THR A 203 -43.23 24.79 -22.79
CA THR A 203 -43.62 26.16 -22.47
C THR A 203 -42.40 27.07 -22.57
N TYR A 204 -42.58 28.24 -23.16
CA TYR A 204 -41.57 29.30 -23.23
C TYR A 204 -42.19 30.61 -22.82
N THR A 205 -41.67 31.25 -21.78
CA THR A 205 -42.09 32.57 -21.35
C THR A 205 -40.98 33.58 -21.67
N PRO A 206 -41.07 34.33 -22.77
CA PRO A 206 -40.09 35.34 -23.09
C PRO A 206 -40.18 36.50 -22.09
N GLY A 207 -39.03 37.04 -21.65
CA GLY A 207 -38.96 38.28 -20.91
C GLY A 207 -39.44 39.48 -21.78
N ALA A 208 -39.96 40.54 -21.16
CA ALA A 208 -40.37 41.74 -21.85
C ALA A 208 -39.19 42.36 -22.60
N GLY A 209 -39.23 42.37 -23.94
CA GLY A 209 -38.24 43.00 -24.81
C GLY A 209 -37.66 42.16 -25.95
N ASN A 210 -37.94 40.86 -26.03
CA ASN A 210 -37.40 39.96 -27.07
C ASN A 210 -38.48 39.23 -27.86
N ILE A 211 -39.36 39.94 -28.47
CA ILE A 211 -40.25 39.41 -29.53
C ILE A 211 -39.89 40.11 -30.80
N TRP A 212 -39.15 39.43 -31.68
CA TRP A 212 -38.92 39.76 -33.06
C TRP A 212 -39.69 38.80 -33.93
#